data_7e3e126f4382087e17e4697bc07d1604
#
_entry.id   7e3e126f4382087e17e4697bc07d1604
#
_cell.length_a   1.000
_cell.length_b   1.000
_cell.length_c   1.000
_cell.angle_alpha   90.00
_cell.angle_beta   90.00
_cell.angle_gamma   90.00
#
_symmetry.space_group_name_H-M   'P 1'
#
loop_
_entity.id
_entity.type
_entity.pdbx_description
1 polymer ?
#
loop_
_entity_poly.entity_id
_entity_poly.type
_entity_poly.pdbx_seq_one_letter_code
_entity_poly.pdbx_strand_id
1 'polypeptide(L)'
;TGKRLHTGRSRNDQVAVDFRLYVRQEIAVIIGQVLELEKVLIGKAEANLETVMPGYTHLQRAQPTTFAHHMMAYANMFRRDITRLEDCLERMDECPLGAGALAASTYPLDRFMTARLLGFQKPTENSLDSVSDRDFALEFLAACSILMMHLSRFSEEIILWCSWEFRFAELDDAYSTGSSIMPQKKNPDVAELVRGKTGRVYGSLMALLTVMKGLPLAYNKDMQEDKEPVFDAIDTVELCVPVFTAMLDTLVLREKTMRKAASGGFINATDCADYLVKKGLPFRDAYGIVGRLVNMCIQTGENLETLTLKDFRAISGAFDEDVYKALELKTCVNGRKVFGGPAREAVEEQIARIKAFVKERECR
;
A
#
# COMPACT_ATOMS: atom_id res chain seq x y z
N THR A 1 -10.03 1.15 52.98
CA THR A 1 -9.03 1.79 52.09
C THR A 1 -9.48 1.75 50.65
N GLY A 2 -9.95 0.62 50.09
CA GLY A 2 -10.37 0.48 48.70
C GLY A 2 -11.51 1.41 48.26
N LYS A 3 -12.43 1.79 49.13
CA LYS A 3 -13.52 2.72 48.83
C LYS A 3 -13.07 4.15 48.46
N ARG A 4 -11.82 4.51 48.73
CA ARG A 4 -11.23 5.82 48.42
C ARG A 4 -10.61 5.89 47.02
N LEU A 5 -10.38 4.76 46.35
CA LEU A 5 -9.72 4.72 45.02
C LEU A 5 -10.50 5.41 43.93
N HIS A 6 -11.81 5.53 44.08
CA HIS A 6 -12.67 6.18 43.08
C HIS A 6 -12.86 7.71 43.31
N THR A 7 -12.20 8.29 44.32
CA THR A 7 -12.30 9.73 44.65
C THR A 7 -11.77 10.59 43.54
N GLY A 8 -12.55 11.56 43.08
CA GLY A 8 -12.15 12.51 42.02
C GLY A 8 -12.14 11.92 40.60
N ARG A 9 -12.74 10.74 40.40
CA ARG A 9 -12.79 10.07 39.09
C ARG A 9 -14.22 9.70 38.74
N SER A 10 -14.56 9.74 37.46
CA SER A 10 -15.77 9.18 36.88
C SER A 10 -15.45 7.91 36.07
N ARG A 11 -16.47 7.11 35.78
CA ARG A 11 -16.35 6.04 34.79
C ARG A 11 -16.09 6.63 33.38
N ASN A 12 -16.63 7.84 33.09
CA ASN A 12 -16.52 8.46 31.76
C ASN A 12 -15.08 8.82 31.40
N ASP A 13 -14.35 9.53 32.27
CA ASP A 13 -12.93 9.87 32.01
C ASP A 13 -11.99 8.66 32.12
N GLN A 14 -12.34 7.68 32.97
CA GLN A 14 -11.61 6.42 33.05
C GLN A 14 -11.69 5.64 31.74
N VAL A 15 -12.89 5.44 31.20
CA VAL A 15 -13.06 4.70 29.94
C VAL A 15 -12.42 5.45 28.78
N ALA A 16 -12.51 6.79 28.76
CA ALA A 16 -11.87 7.58 27.73
C ALA A 16 -10.33 7.41 27.71
N VAL A 17 -9.68 7.40 28.88
CA VAL A 17 -8.22 7.19 28.93
C VAL A 17 -7.84 5.74 28.62
N ASP A 18 -8.58 4.75 29.13
CA ASP A 18 -8.32 3.34 28.87
C ASP A 18 -8.40 3.05 27.36
N PHE A 19 -9.40 3.60 26.68
CA PHE A 19 -9.59 3.42 25.24
C PHE A 19 -8.48 4.08 24.43
N ARG A 20 -8.07 5.31 24.80
CA ARG A 20 -6.91 5.97 24.17
C ARG A 20 -5.60 5.16 24.36
N LEU A 21 -5.34 4.67 25.56
CA LEU A 21 -4.16 3.87 25.85
C LEU A 21 -4.14 2.57 25.04
N TYR A 22 -5.29 1.91 24.92
CA TYR A 22 -5.43 0.71 24.11
C TYR A 22 -5.15 1.01 22.61
N VAL A 23 -5.85 1.97 22.02
CA VAL A 23 -5.65 2.32 20.60
C VAL A 23 -4.21 2.76 20.34
N ARG A 24 -3.59 3.52 21.25
CA ARG A 24 -2.17 3.92 21.15
C ARG A 24 -1.24 2.72 21.08
N GLN A 25 -1.49 1.69 21.88
CA GLN A 25 -0.70 0.46 21.88
C GLN A 25 -0.87 -0.29 20.56
N GLU A 26 -2.09 -0.47 20.09
CA GLU A 26 -2.38 -1.22 18.87
C GLU A 26 -1.87 -0.49 17.61
N ILE A 27 -1.89 0.85 17.58
CA ILE A 27 -1.22 1.60 16.51
C ILE A 27 0.26 1.24 16.43
N ALA A 28 0.96 1.15 17.57
CA ALA A 28 2.38 0.79 17.57
C ALA A 28 2.61 -0.64 17.05
N VAL A 29 1.73 -1.58 17.39
CA VAL A 29 1.77 -2.96 16.87
C VAL A 29 1.58 -2.97 15.36
N ILE A 30 0.55 -2.28 14.86
CA ILE A 30 0.25 -2.22 13.42
C ILE A 30 1.40 -1.54 12.65
N ILE A 31 1.97 -0.45 13.16
CA ILE A 31 3.16 0.17 12.55
C ILE A 31 4.30 -0.84 12.44
N GLY A 32 4.57 -1.60 13.51
CA GLY A 32 5.59 -2.65 13.50
C GLY A 32 5.34 -3.70 12.42
N GLN A 33 4.10 -4.17 12.28
CA GLN A 33 3.73 -5.13 11.23
C GLN A 33 3.89 -4.57 9.82
N VAL A 34 3.54 -3.29 9.60
CA VAL A 34 3.71 -2.65 8.28
C VAL A 34 5.19 -2.40 7.97
N LEU A 35 6.03 -2.13 8.97
CA LEU A 35 7.49 -2.06 8.78
C LEU A 35 8.07 -3.41 8.34
N GLU A 36 7.58 -4.55 8.86
CA GLU A 36 7.99 -5.87 8.36
C GLU A 36 7.55 -6.09 6.90
N LEU A 37 6.36 -5.65 6.52
CA LEU A 37 5.92 -5.68 5.12
C LEU A 37 6.85 -4.85 4.22
N GLU A 38 7.26 -3.66 4.67
CA GLU A 38 8.23 -2.82 3.94
C GLU A 38 9.57 -3.54 3.73
N LYS A 39 10.07 -4.28 4.72
CA LYS A 39 11.31 -5.07 4.58
C LYS A 39 11.18 -6.15 3.51
N VAL A 40 10.04 -6.85 3.49
CA VAL A 40 9.77 -7.86 2.45
C VAL A 40 9.71 -7.22 1.06
N LEU A 41 9.04 -6.08 0.91
CA LEU A 41 8.97 -5.33 -0.35
C LEU A 41 10.36 -4.92 -0.84
N ILE A 42 11.21 -4.41 0.06
CA ILE A 42 12.60 -4.06 -0.21
C ILE A 42 13.37 -5.30 -0.70
N GLY A 43 13.30 -6.40 0.03
CA GLY A 43 13.99 -7.64 -0.33
C GLY A 43 13.57 -8.18 -1.70
N LYS A 44 12.26 -8.19 -1.97
CA LYS A 44 11.72 -8.59 -3.27
C LYS A 44 12.16 -7.66 -4.40
N ALA A 45 12.22 -6.35 -4.15
CA ALA A 45 12.70 -5.38 -5.14
C ALA A 45 14.20 -5.56 -5.44
N GLU A 46 15.05 -5.70 -4.42
CA GLU A 46 16.49 -5.91 -4.58
C GLU A 46 16.83 -7.18 -5.38
N ALA A 47 16.08 -8.26 -5.11
CA ALA A 47 16.26 -9.52 -5.83
C ALA A 47 15.79 -9.45 -7.29
N ASN A 48 15.00 -8.43 -7.68
CA ASN A 48 14.32 -8.37 -8.97
C ASN A 48 14.50 -7.04 -9.72
N LEU A 49 15.62 -6.36 -9.53
CA LEU A 49 15.93 -5.08 -10.19
C LEU A 49 15.85 -5.13 -11.71
N GLU A 50 16.17 -6.28 -12.30
CA GLU A 50 16.20 -6.48 -13.75
C GLU A 50 15.05 -7.36 -14.27
N THR A 51 14.13 -7.79 -13.41
CA THR A 51 12.97 -8.60 -13.81
C THR A 51 11.97 -7.73 -14.56
N VAL A 52 12.07 -7.72 -15.89
CA VAL A 52 11.19 -6.93 -16.77
C VAL A 52 9.80 -7.54 -16.82
N MET A 53 8.78 -6.70 -16.66
CA MET A 53 7.38 -7.06 -16.80
C MET A 53 6.62 -5.96 -17.59
N PRO A 54 5.46 -6.30 -18.20
CA PRO A 54 4.62 -5.27 -18.79
C PRO A 54 3.95 -4.44 -17.70
N GLY A 55 4.01 -3.11 -17.83
CA GLY A 55 3.17 -2.20 -17.10
C GLY A 55 1.80 -2.08 -17.78
N TYR A 56 0.74 -1.93 -16.96
CA TYR A 56 -0.63 -1.90 -17.43
C TYR A 56 -1.31 -0.58 -17.12
N THR A 57 -2.13 -0.12 -18.07
CA THR A 57 -3.19 0.87 -17.87
C THR A 57 -4.47 0.32 -18.49
N HIS A 58 -5.62 0.45 -17.82
CA HIS A 58 -6.89 -0.12 -18.29
C HIS A 58 -6.84 -1.65 -18.54
N LEU A 59 -5.97 -2.38 -17.81
CA LEU A 59 -5.61 -3.78 -18.05
C LEU A 59 -5.07 -4.05 -19.47
N GLN A 60 -4.65 -3.01 -20.18
CA GLN A 60 -3.93 -3.11 -21.45
C GLN A 60 -2.42 -2.95 -21.20
N ARG A 61 -1.61 -3.73 -21.92
CA ARG A 61 -0.15 -3.59 -21.88
C ARG A 61 0.23 -2.21 -22.40
N ALA A 62 0.97 -1.45 -21.60
CA ALA A 62 1.27 -0.05 -21.91
C ALA A 62 2.76 0.19 -22.18
N GLN A 63 3.60 0.05 -21.17
CA GLN A 63 5.03 0.31 -21.25
C GLN A 63 5.81 -0.74 -20.46
N PRO A 64 7.09 -1.02 -20.80
CA PRO A 64 7.92 -1.93 -20.02
C PRO A 64 8.30 -1.29 -18.68
N THR A 65 8.25 -2.08 -17.62
CA THR A 65 8.71 -1.74 -16.27
C THR A 65 9.45 -2.91 -15.65
N THR A 66 9.84 -2.81 -14.38
CA THR A 66 10.40 -3.92 -13.61
C THR A 66 9.51 -4.29 -12.43
N PHE A 67 9.62 -5.54 -11.98
CA PHE A 67 8.97 -5.98 -10.76
C PHE A 67 9.45 -5.15 -9.55
N ALA A 68 10.73 -4.82 -9.48
CA ALA A 68 11.29 -3.97 -8.44
C ALA A 68 10.62 -2.59 -8.39
N HIS A 69 10.43 -1.94 -9.53
CA HIS A 69 9.73 -0.66 -9.61
C HIS A 69 8.28 -0.77 -9.14
N HIS A 70 7.60 -1.86 -9.48
CA HIS A 70 6.25 -2.15 -9.04
C HIS A 70 6.17 -2.32 -7.51
N MET A 71 7.12 -3.07 -6.90
CA MET A 71 7.21 -3.21 -5.43
C MET A 71 7.43 -1.86 -4.75
N MET A 72 8.26 -0.99 -5.30
CA MET A 72 8.50 0.34 -4.74
C MET A 72 7.26 1.25 -4.82
N ALA A 73 6.33 1.01 -5.75
CA ALA A 73 5.06 1.72 -5.75
C ALA A 73 4.23 1.39 -4.51
N TYR A 74 4.12 0.12 -4.14
CA TYR A 74 3.44 -0.32 -2.92
C TYR A 74 4.18 0.10 -1.65
N ALA A 75 5.50 0.01 -1.61
CA ALA A 75 6.30 0.52 -0.50
C ALA A 75 6.03 2.02 -0.24
N ASN A 76 5.89 2.83 -1.28
CA ASN A 76 5.50 4.22 -1.10
C ASN A 76 4.06 4.41 -0.58
N MET A 77 3.14 3.48 -0.83
CA MET A 77 1.79 3.50 -0.26
C MET A 77 1.84 3.19 1.24
N PHE A 78 2.48 2.10 1.63
CA PHE A 78 2.59 1.68 3.04
C PHE A 78 3.41 2.65 3.89
N ARG A 79 4.45 3.27 3.33
CA ARG A 79 5.14 4.40 3.99
C ARG A 79 4.19 5.53 4.36
N ARG A 80 3.24 5.88 3.47
CA ARG A 80 2.23 6.89 3.77
C ARG A 80 1.21 6.42 4.81
N ASP A 81 0.94 5.11 4.88
CA ASP A 81 0.04 4.56 5.90
C ASP A 81 0.69 4.60 7.29
N ILE A 82 1.98 4.28 7.39
CA ILE A 82 2.74 4.44 8.63
C ILE A 82 2.67 5.90 9.12
N THR A 83 2.91 6.88 8.24
CA THR A 83 2.87 8.28 8.65
C THR A 83 1.47 8.74 9.06
N ARG A 84 0.38 8.20 8.46
CA ARG A 84 -0.99 8.47 8.94
C ARG A 84 -1.24 7.95 10.36
N LEU A 85 -0.73 6.76 10.66
CA LEU A 85 -0.82 6.18 12.00
C LEU A 85 0.02 6.99 13.00
N GLU A 86 1.21 7.46 12.62
CA GLU A 86 2.04 8.36 13.43
C GLU A 86 1.33 9.70 13.69
N ASP A 87 0.69 10.28 12.69
CA ASP A 87 -0.11 11.51 12.83
C ASP A 87 -1.30 11.32 13.79
N CYS A 88 -1.93 10.13 13.76
CA CYS A 88 -2.97 9.77 14.71
C CYS A 88 -2.44 9.70 16.14
N LEU A 89 -1.27 9.06 16.34
CA LEU A 89 -0.59 9.03 17.65
C LEU A 89 -0.30 10.42 18.19
N GLU A 90 0.19 11.34 17.36
CA GLU A 90 0.50 12.72 17.77
C GLU A 90 -0.75 13.46 18.23
N ARG A 91 -1.86 13.38 17.47
CA ARG A 91 -3.10 14.08 17.83
C ARG A 91 -3.82 13.48 19.03
N MET A 92 -3.71 12.19 19.27
CA MET A 92 -4.34 11.54 20.41
C MET A 92 -3.54 11.61 21.71
N ASP A 93 -2.34 12.22 21.71
CA ASP A 93 -1.42 12.24 22.86
C ASP A 93 -1.82 13.26 23.93
N GLU A 94 -3.11 13.25 24.28
CA GLU A 94 -3.72 14.07 25.33
C GLU A 94 -4.49 13.19 26.32
N CYS A 95 -4.27 13.42 27.62
CA CYS A 95 -4.86 12.64 28.71
C CYS A 95 -6.23 13.19 29.13
N PRO A 96 -7.34 12.43 29.00
CA PRO A 96 -8.66 12.86 29.44
C PRO A 96 -8.89 12.66 30.94
N LEU A 97 -8.05 11.86 31.64
CA LEU A 97 -8.27 11.52 33.04
C LEU A 97 -8.20 12.76 33.95
N GLY A 98 -9.17 12.86 34.86
CA GLY A 98 -9.36 14.03 35.71
C GLY A 98 -10.44 15.01 35.18
N ALA A 99 -11.02 14.72 33.99
CA ALA A 99 -12.16 15.45 33.47
C ALA A 99 -13.48 15.13 34.23
N GLY A 100 -13.47 14.06 35.04
CA GLY A 100 -14.65 13.60 35.77
C GLY A 100 -15.75 13.10 34.83
N ALA A 101 -17.00 13.34 35.22
CA ALA A 101 -18.13 12.96 34.36
C ALA A 101 -18.26 13.89 33.14
N LEU A 102 -18.01 15.21 33.32
CA LEU A 102 -18.09 16.26 32.31
C LEU A 102 -17.54 17.64 32.78
N ALA A 103 -17.56 17.92 34.08
CA ALA A 103 -17.26 19.24 34.65
C ALA A 103 -16.05 19.19 35.64
N ALA A 104 -15.11 18.28 35.41
CA ALA A 104 -13.95 18.03 36.27
C ALA A 104 -14.33 17.65 37.72
N SER A 105 -13.61 18.15 38.72
CA SER A 105 -13.76 17.79 40.11
C SER A 105 -13.46 19.00 41.00
N THR A 106 -14.08 19.05 42.17
CA THR A 106 -13.78 20.05 43.24
C THR A 106 -12.48 19.68 44.00
N TYR A 107 -11.93 18.50 43.80
CA TYR A 107 -10.66 18.10 44.37
C TYR A 107 -9.49 18.73 43.62
N PRO A 108 -8.39 19.11 44.29
CA PRO A 108 -7.21 19.70 43.64
C PRO A 108 -6.38 18.63 42.92
N LEU A 109 -6.93 18.11 41.81
CA LEU A 109 -6.25 17.11 41.00
C LEU A 109 -5.17 17.74 40.15
N ASP A 110 -3.96 17.16 40.17
CA ASP A 110 -2.90 17.54 39.23
C ASP A 110 -3.00 16.69 37.95
N ARG A 111 -3.73 17.22 36.97
CA ARG A 111 -3.93 16.55 35.67
C ARG A 111 -2.64 16.47 34.84
N PHE A 112 -1.69 17.40 35.00
CA PHE A 112 -0.39 17.36 34.33
C PHE A 112 0.46 16.21 34.86
N MET A 113 0.48 15.99 36.18
CA MET A 113 1.15 14.84 36.78
C MET A 113 0.50 13.54 36.29
N THR A 114 -0.81 13.45 36.23
CA THR A 114 -1.55 12.28 35.74
C THR A 114 -1.21 11.97 34.27
N ALA A 115 -1.21 12.98 33.41
CA ALA A 115 -0.82 12.84 32.00
C ALA A 115 0.61 12.30 31.87
N ARG A 116 1.57 12.92 32.59
CA ARG A 116 2.97 12.49 32.58
C ARG A 116 3.16 11.04 33.06
N LEU A 117 2.46 10.62 34.13
CA LEU A 117 2.55 9.25 34.66
C LEU A 117 1.95 8.19 33.71
N LEU A 118 0.98 8.59 32.88
CA LEU A 118 0.39 7.71 31.87
C LEU A 118 1.08 7.84 30.48
N GLY A 119 2.15 8.63 30.39
CA GLY A 119 2.94 8.82 29.18
C GLY A 119 2.22 9.62 28.11
N PHE A 120 1.34 10.54 28.48
CA PHE A 120 0.76 11.54 27.58
C PHE A 120 1.54 12.86 27.67
N GLN A 121 1.56 13.60 26.55
CA GLN A 121 2.24 14.90 26.47
C GLN A 121 1.62 15.94 27.40
N LYS A 122 0.28 16.02 27.42
CA LYS A 122 -0.49 16.99 28.24
C LYS A 122 -1.88 16.43 28.58
N PRO A 123 -2.61 17.05 29.53
CA PRO A 123 -4.03 16.79 29.70
C PRO A 123 -4.84 17.47 28.59
N THR A 124 -6.02 16.90 28.28
CA THR A 124 -7.02 17.54 27.41
C THR A 124 -7.49 18.87 28.01
N GLU A 125 -7.79 19.86 27.16
CA GLU A 125 -8.01 21.25 27.57
C GLU A 125 -9.43 21.55 28.07
N ASN A 126 -10.41 20.74 27.65
CA ASN A 126 -11.81 20.92 28.03
C ASN A 126 -12.42 19.62 28.57
N SER A 127 -13.01 19.66 29.77
CA SER A 127 -13.53 18.46 30.45
C SER A 127 -14.78 17.88 29.80
N LEU A 128 -15.60 18.67 29.12
CA LEU A 128 -16.76 18.18 28.35
C LEU A 128 -16.31 17.39 27.11
N ASP A 129 -15.37 17.97 26.36
CA ASP A 129 -14.75 17.37 25.19
C ASP A 129 -13.98 16.10 25.55
N SER A 130 -13.21 16.12 26.64
CA SER A 130 -12.38 15.01 27.13
C SER A 130 -13.11 13.66 27.22
N VAL A 131 -14.37 13.68 27.64
CA VAL A 131 -15.19 12.47 27.82
C VAL A 131 -16.09 12.16 26.62
N SER A 132 -16.24 13.13 25.73
CA SER A 132 -17.05 13.04 24.51
C SER A 132 -16.23 12.62 23.28
N ASP A 133 -14.98 13.02 23.22
CA ASP A 133 -14.12 12.81 22.05
C ASP A 133 -13.92 11.34 21.70
N ARG A 134 -14.10 11.04 20.42
CA ARG A 134 -13.77 9.77 19.77
C ARG A 134 -13.05 9.99 18.43
N ASP A 135 -12.58 11.21 18.18
CA ASP A 135 -11.88 11.55 16.93
C ASP A 135 -10.63 10.67 16.74
N PHE A 136 -9.91 10.39 17.82
CA PHE A 136 -8.74 9.48 17.77
C PHE A 136 -9.10 8.08 17.26
N ALA A 137 -10.28 7.55 17.62
CA ALA A 137 -10.73 6.24 17.16
C ALA A 137 -11.23 6.29 15.70
N LEU A 138 -11.92 7.38 15.33
CA LEU A 138 -12.36 7.61 13.94
C LEU A 138 -11.17 7.80 13.00
N GLU A 139 -10.18 8.57 13.41
CA GLU A 139 -8.96 8.78 12.64
C GLU A 139 -8.16 7.49 12.48
N PHE A 140 -8.02 6.73 13.56
CA PHE A 140 -7.41 5.40 13.51
C PHE A 140 -8.13 4.46 12.53
N LEU A 141 -9.47 4.36 12.61
CA LEU A 141 -10.26 3.54 11.68
C LEU A 141 -10.15 4.03 10.23
N ALA A 142 -10.04 5.34 10.02
CA ALA A 142 -9.82 5.90 8.69
C ALA A 142 -8.42 5.52 8.16
N ALA A 143 -7.38 5.59 8.97
CA ALA A 143 -6.03 5.15 8.62
C ALA A 143 -5.99 3.64 8.30
N CYS A 144 -6.61 2.80 9.14
CA CYS A 144 -6.77 1.36 8.90
C CYS A 144 -7.54 1.08 7.60
N SER A 145 -8.59 1.85 7.31
CA SER A 145 -9.36 1.70 6.07
C SER A 145 -8.51 1.99 4.82
N ILE A 146 -7.63 2.99 4.87
CA ILE A 146 -6.72 3.31 3.77
C ILE A 146 -5.64 2.22 3.64
N LEU A 147 -5.07 1.75 4.74
CA LEU A 147 -4.11 0.64 4.75
C LEU A 147 -4.72 -0.62 4.11
N MET A 148 -5.92 -1.01 4.53
CA MET A 148 -6.61 -2.17 3.96
C MET A 148 -6.97 -1.96 2.49
N MET A 149 -7.27 -0.75 2.06
CA MET A 149 -7.47 -0.44 0.63
C MET A 149 -6.19 -0.68 -0.18
N HIS A 150 -5.02 -0.31 0.33
CA HIS A 150 -3.74 -0.58 -0.32
C HIS A 150 -3.46 -2.09 -0.37
N LEU A 151 -3.69 -2.83 0.71
CA LEU A 151 -3.58 -4.29 0.74
C LEU A 151 -4.56 -4.95 -0.24
N SER A 152 -5.80 -4.46 -0.35
CA SER A 152 -6.81 -4.95 -1.28
C SER A 152 -6.37 -4.77 -2.74
N ARG A 153 -5.82 -3.60 -3.08
CA ARG A 153 -5.27 -3.34 -4.42
C ARG A 153 -4.10 -4.26 -4.75
N PHE A 154 -3.21 -4.46 -3.79
CA PHE A 154 -2.07 -5.37 -3.99
C PHE A 154 -2.52 -6.83 -4.09
N SER A 155 -3.51 -7.22 -3.29
CA SER A 155 -4.14 -8.55 -3.40
C SER A 155 -4.70 -8.79 -4.81
N GLU A 156 -5.37 -7.81 -5.41
CA GLU A 156 -5.88 -7.90 -6.79
C GLU A 156 -4.76 -8.12 -7.80
N GLU A 157 -3.63 -7.40 -7.67
CA GLU A 157 -2.45 -7.62 -8.54
C GLU A 157 -1.92 -9.06 -8.41
N ILE A 158 -1.80 -9.58 -7.17
CA ILE A 158 -1.34 -10.96 -6.92
C ILE A 158 -2.32 -11.97 -7.51
N ILE A 159 -3.63 -11.77 -7.35
CA ILE A 159 -4.68 -12.62 -7.93
C ILE A 159 -4.55 -12.66 -9.45
N LEU A 160 -4.41 -11.49 -10.09
CA LEU A 160 -4.17 -11.41 -11.53
C LEU A 160 -2.89 -12.13 -11.94
N TRP A 161 -1.77 -11.88 -11.24
CA TRP A 161 -0.48 -12.51 -11.57
C TRP A 161 -0.49 -14.03 -11.39
N CYS A 162 -1.27 -14.56 -10.44
CA CYS A 162 -1.41 -16.00 -10.22
C CYS A 162 -2.45 -16.66 -11.13
N SER A 163 -3.26 -15.88 -11.85
CA SER A 163 -4.28 -16.42 -12.77
C SER A 163 -3.66 -17.20 -13.92
N TRP A 164 -4.46 -18.08 -14.52
CA TRP A 164 -4.05 -18.89 -15.68
C TRP A 164 -3.65 -18.04 -16.89
N GLU A 165 -4.28 -16.89 -17.07
CA GLU A 165 -4.08 -15.95 -18.17
C GLU A 165 -2.75 -15.22 -18.04
N PHE A 166 -2.38 -14.78 -16.84
CA PHE A 166 -1.13 -14.03 -16.59
C PHE A 166 0.05 -14.96 -16.28
N ARG A 167 -0.07 -15.83 -15.29
CA ARG A 167 1.01 -16.73 -14.83
C ARG A 167 2.33 -16.02 -14.56
N PHE A 168 2.28 -14.84 -13.96
CA PHE A 168 3.48 -14.07 -13.63
C PHE A 168 4.10 -14.49 -12.32
N ALA A 169 3.28 -15.02 -11.42
CA ALA A 169 3.70 -15.46 -10.11
C ALA A 169 2.99 -16.75 -9.69
N GLU A 170 3.52 -17.37 -8.65
CA GLU A 170 2.93 -18.54 -7.99
C GLU A 170 3.04 -18.36 -6.48
N LEU A 171 1.93 -18.56 -5.77
CA LEU A 171 1.90 -18.59 -4.31
C LEU A 171 2.46 -19.92 -3.80
N ASP A 172 3.05 -19.87 -2.61
CA ASP A 172 3.37 -21.07 -1.85
C ASP A 172 2.10 -21.83 -1.48
N ASP A 173 2.21 -23.15 -1.31
CA ASP A 173 1.08 -24.02 -0.95
C ASP A 173 0.48 -23.65 0.42
N ALA A 174 1.28 -23.08 1.33
CA ALA A 174 0.83 -22.58 2.62
C ALA A 174 -0.17 -21.42 2.52
N TYR A 175 -0.16 -20.68 1.40
CA TYR A 175 -1.01 -19.49 1.17
C TYR A 175 -1.98 -19.65 0.00
N SER A 176 -2.25 -20.89 -0.38
CA SER A 176 -3.15 -21.23 -1.47
C SER A 176 -3.92 -22.51 -1.16
N THR A 177 -5.09 -22.69 -1.77
CA THR A 177 -5.83 -23.96 -1.66
C THR A 177 -5.96 -24.63 -3.01
N GLY A 178 -5.89 -25.97 -2.98
CA GLY A 178 -6.21 -26.79 -4.12
C GLY A 178 -7.72 -26.99 -4.26
N SER A 179 -8.12 -27.65 -5.34
CA SER A 179 -9.49 -28.13 -5.53
C SER A 179 -9.56 -29.64 -5.18
N SER A 180 -10.63 -30.05 -4.50
CA SER A 180 -10.90 -31.46 -4.22
C SER A 180 -11.22 -32.29 -5.46
N ILE A 181 -11.58 -31.62 -6.57
CA ILE A 181 -12.02 -32.28 -7.82
C ILE A 181 -11.04 -31.99 -8.97
N MET A 182 -10.36 -30.84 -8.95
CA MET A 182 -9.48 -30.37 -10.02
C MET A 182 -8.03 -30.32 -9.55
N PRO A 183 -7.23 -31.37 -9.73
CA PRO A 183 -5.88 -31.45 -9.13
C PRO A 183 -4.90 -30.41 -9.65
N GLN A 184 -5.17 -29.77 -10.79
CA GLN A 184 -4.36 -28.72 -11.38
C GLN A 184 -4.70 -27.31 -10.86
N LYS A 185 -5.78 -27.16 -10.08
CA LYS A 185 -6.29 -25.86 -9.64
C LYS A 185 -5.63 -25.44 -8.33
N LYS A 186 -5.08 -24.23 -8.30
CA LYS A 186 -4.49 -23.59 -7.14
C LYS A 186 -5.07 -22.18 -7.00
N ASN A 187 -5.76 -21.92 -5.90
CA ASN A 187 -6.50 -20.69 -5.68
C ASN A 187 -5.67 -19.71 -4.82
N PRO A 188 -5.66 -18.41 -5.11
CA PRO A 188 -4.98 -17.39 -4.31
C PRO A 188 -5.85 -16.93 -3.12
N ASP A 189 -6.32 -17.88 -2.30
CA ASP A 189 -7.35 -17.63 -1.27
C ASP A 189 -6.95 -16.57 -0.25
N VAL A 190 -5.69 -16.54 0.17
CA VAL A 190 -5.21 -15.55 1.15
C VAL A 190 -5.35 -14.13 0.57
N ALA A 191 -4.95 -13.92 -0.68
CA ALA A 191 -5.13 -12.63 -1.33
C ALA A 191 -6.61 -12.25 -1.48
N GLU A 192 -7.47 -13.22 -1.82
CA GLU A 192 -8.92 -13.00 -1.92
C GLU A 192 -9.54 -12.65 -0.57
N LEU A 193 -9.15 -13.35 0.50
CA LEU A 193 -9.64 -13.09 1.85
C LEU A 193 -9.21 -11.72 2.37
N VAL A 194 -7.96 -11.30 2.14
CA VAL A 194 -7.47 -9.96 2.50
C VAL A 194 -8.28 -8.89 1.75
N ARG A 195 -8.49 -9.06 0.45
CA ARG A 195 -9.35 -8.18 -0.35
C ARG A 195 -10.78 -8.12 0.20
N GLY A 196 -11.37 -9.25 0.57
CA GLY A 196 -12.71 -9.34 1.15
C GLY A 196 -12.82 -8.68 2.53
N LYS A 197 -11.84 -8.89 3.41
CA LYS A 197 -11.81 -8.32 4.77
C LYS A 197 -11.68 -6.79 4.81
N THR A 198 -11.24 -6.17 3.73
CA THR A 198 -11.20 -4.71 3.59
C THR A 198 -12.58 -4.08 3.83
N GLY A 199 -13.65 -4.67 3.28
CA GLY A 199 -15.01 -4.18 3.49
C GLY A 199 -15.46 -4.23 4.95
N ARG A 200 -14.94 -5.17 5.75
CA ARG A 200 -15.23 -5.26 7.19
C ARG A 200 -14.67 -4.04 7.93
N VAL A 201 -13.44 -3.64 7.66
CA VAL A 201 -12.82 -2.45 8.28
C VAL A 201 -13.54 -1.16 7.86
N TYR A 202 -13.98 -1.06 6.59
CA TYR A 202 -14.84 0.06 6.14
C TYR A 202 -16.17 0.11 6.92
N GLY A 203 -16.78 -1.05 7.16
CA GLY A 203 -17.98 -1.16 7.96
C GLY A 203 -17.79 -0.65 9.39
N SER A 204 -16.66 -0.94 10.01
CA SER A 204 -16.30 -0.48 11.35
C SER A 204 -16.16 1.04 11.42
N LEU A 205 -15.51 1.67 10.44
CA LEU A 205 -15.44 3.14 10.34
C LEU A 205 -16.84 3.76 10.19
N MET A 206 -17.65 3.21 9.29
CA MET A 206 -19.01 3.71 9.07
C MET A 206 -19.92 3.54 10.29
N ALA A 207 -19.74 2.44 11.02
CA ALA A 207 -20.47 2.19 12.27
C ALA A 207 -20.15 3.28 13.31
N LEU A 208 -18.87 3.55 13.57
CA LEU A 208 -18.48 4.55 14.56
C LEU A 208 -18.87 5.98 14.14
N LEU A 209 -18.72 6.35 12.86
CA LEU A 209 -19.21 7.63 12.34
C LEU A 209 -20.73 7.76 12.56
N THR A 210 -21.47 6.66 12.37
CA THR A 210 -22.94 6.64 12.57
C THR A 210 -23.31 6.76 14.04
N VAL A 211 -22.56 6.13 14.94
CA VAL A 211 -22.76 6.27 16.40
C VAL A 211 -22.53 7.71 16.82
N MET A 212 -21.44 8.33 16.39
CA MET A 212 -21.06 9.67 16.86
C MET A 212 -21.91 10.81 16.29
N LYS A 213 -22.49 10.65 15.09
CA LYS A 213 -23.33 11.69 14.50
C LYS A 213 -24.50 12.07 15.40
N GLY A 214 -24.69 13.32 15.65
CA GLY A 214 -25.89 13.84 16.36
C GLY A 214 -25.90 13.59 17.87
N LEU A 215 -24.86 13.04 18.48
CA LEU A 215 -24.75 12.92 19.93
C LEU A 215 -24.48 14.30 20.56
N PRO A 216 -25.22 14.66 21.62
CA PRO A 216 -24.87 15.84 22.42
C PRO A 216 -23.63 15.53 23.28
N LEU A 217 -22.95 16.60 23.73
CA LEU A 217 -21.90 16.49 24.76
C LEU A 217 -22.52 15.95 26.06
N ALA A 218 -21.87 15.30 26.93
CA ALA A 218 -20.52 14.77 27.01
C ALA A 218 -20.52 13.26 26.70
N TYR A 219 -21.25 12.46 27.50
CA TYR A 219 -21.38 11.01 27.36
C TYR A 219 -22.83 10.56 27.21
N ASN A 220 -23.09 9.72 26.23
CA ASN A 220 -24.36 9.05 26.00
C ASN A 220 -24.14 7.54 25.88
N LYS A 221 -25.16 6.75 26.19
CA LYS A 221 -25.07 5.26 26.14
C LYS A 221 -24.74 4.71 24.78
N ASP A 222 -25.06 5.42 23.69
CA ASP A 222 -24.68 5.10 22.33
C ASP A 222 -23.16 4.86 22.20
N MET A 223 -22.37 5.58 22.99
CA MET A 223 -20.91 5.43 23.02
C MET A 223 -20.42 4.11 23.65
N GLN A 224 -21.30 3.20 24.08
CA GLN A 224 -20.92 1.83 24.38
C GLN A 224 -20.64 1.02 23.11
N GLU A 225 -21.22 1.43 21.98
CA GLU A 225 -21.00 0.83 20.66
C GLU A 225 -19.72 1.32 19.96
N ASP A 226 -18.88 2.13 20.62
CA ASP A 226 -17.64 2.66 20.03
C ASP A 226 -16.50 1.64 20.00
N LYS A 227 -16.48 0.68 20.92
CA LYS A 227 -15.34 -0.23 21.13
C LYS A 227 -15.35 -1.41 20.18
N GLU A 228 -16.50 -2.08 20.02
CA GLU A 228 -16.60 -3.30 19.21
C GLU A 228 -16.14 -3.07 17.76
N PRO A 229 -16.55 -1.99 17.05
CA PRO A 229 -16.05 -1.73 15.72
C PRO A 229 -14.53 -1.49 15.67
N VAL A 230 -13.97 -0.82 16.69
CA VAL A 230 -12.53 -0.55 16.75
C VAL A 230 -11.75 -1.85 17.00
N PHE A 231 -12.19 -2.67 17.95
CA PHE A 231 -11.56 -3.96 18.25
C PHE A 231 -11.61 -4.89 17.05
N ASP A 232 -12.77 -4.97 16.39
CA ASP A 232 -12.92 -5.79 15.19
C ASP A 232 -12.03 -5.34 14.03
N ALA A 233 -11.84 -4.03 13.86
CA ALA A 233 -10.93 -3.49 12.87
C ALA A 233 -9.46 -3.79 13.21
N ILE A 234 -9.06 -3.66 14.49
CA ILE A 234 -7.73 -4.00 14.98
C ILE A 234 -7.44 -5.48 14.69
N ASP A 235 -8.28 -6.39 15.18
CA ASP A 235 -8.12 -7.84 14.98
C ASP A 235 -8.02 -8.18 13.48
N THR A 236 -8.79 -7.50 12.65
CA THR A 236 -8.78 -7.73 11.20
C THR A 236 -7.48 -7.26 10.55
N VAL A 237 -6.98 -6.08 10.90
CA VAL A 237 -5.73 -5.52 10.36
C VAL A 237 -4.54 -6.34 10.83
N GLU A 238 -4.48 -6.65 12.13
CA GLU A 238 -3.39 -7.43 12.75
C GLU A 238 -3.32 -8.87 12.23
N LEU A 239 -4.43 -9.42 11.76
CA LEU A 239 -4.44 -10.70 11.05
C LEU A 239 -3.97 -10.53 9.60
N CYS A 240 -4.47 -9.52 8.89
CA CYS A 240 -4.27 -9.38 7.45
C CYS A 240 -2.82 -8.99 7.09
N VAL A 241 -2.22 -8.04 7.81
CA VAL A 241 -0.88 -7.51 7.48
C VAL A 241 0.19 -8.60 7.57
N PRO A 242 0.33 -9.36 8.69
CA PRO A 242 1.35 -10.40 8.78
C PRO A 242 1.14 -11.56 7.79
N VAL A 243 -0.11 -11.99 7.60
CA VAL A 243 -0.40 -13.09 6.67
C VAL A 243 -0.11 -12.67 5.23
N PHE A 244 -0.46 -11.44 4.85
CA PHE A 244 -0.11 -10.88 3.55
C PHE A 244 1.41 -10.75 3.36
N THR A 245 2.12 -10.31 4.39
CA THR A 245 3.58 -10.18 4.40
C THR A 245 4.24 -11.54 4.14
N ALA A 246 3.83 -12.57 4.86
CA ALA A 246 4.38 -13.92 4.72
C ALA A 246 4.02 -14.55 3.34
N MET A 247 2.81 -14.30 2.83
CA MET A 247 2.40 -14.70 1.48
C MET A 247 3.28 -14.03 0.42
N LEU A 248 3.56 -12.73 0.56
CA LEU A 248 4.41 -11.99 -0.37
C LEU A 248 5.87 -12.46 -0.30
N ASP A 249 6.37 -12.75 0.90
CA ASP A 249 7.76 -13.21 1.10
C ASP A 249 8.03 -14.55 0.39
N THR A 250 7.05 -15.43 0.37
CA THR A 250 7.16 -16.76 -0.29
C THR A 250 6.75 -16.74 -1.76
N LEU A 251 6.25 -15.62 -2.30
CA LEU A 251 5.82 -15.50 -3.69
C LEU A 251 6.95 -15.79 -4.67
N VAL A 252 6.73 -16.74 -5.58
CA VAL A 252 7.68 -17.14 -6.63
C VAL A 252 7.34 -16.46 -7.95
N LEU A 253 8.30 -15.75 -8.54
CA LEU A 253 8.11 -15.06 -9.82
C LEU A 253 8.43 -15.96 -11.01
N ARG A 254 7.65 -15.85 -12.07
CA ARG A 254 7.86 -16.51 -13.35
C ARG A 254 8.43 -15.51 -14.37
N GLU A 255 9.67 -15.11 -14.17
CA GLU A 255 10.36 -14.05 -14.95
C GLU A 255 10.28 -14.27 -16.47
N LYS A 256 10.45 -15.52 -16.93
CA LYS A 256 10.36 -15.85 -18.36
C LYS A 256 8.96 -15.55 -18.93
N THR A 257 7.90 -15.80 -18.15
CA THR A 257 6.51 -15.51 -18.54
C THR A 257 6.28 -14.00 -18.57
N MET A 258 6.74 -13.27 -17.56
CA MET A 258 6.68 -11.81 -17.51
C MET A 258 7.39 -11.19 -18.71
N ARG A 259 8.63 -11.62 -19.01
CA ARG A 259 9.38 -11.13 -20.17
C ARG A 259 8.70 -11.46 -21.49
N LYS A 260 8.17 -12.68 -21.65
CA LYS A 260 7.39 -13.06 -22.84
C LYS A 260 6.15 -12.19 -23.01
N ALA A 261 5.46 -11.88 -21.92
CA ALA A 261 4.32 -10.98 -21.95
C ALA A 261 4.73 -9.54 -22.30
N ALA A 262 5.91 -9.09 -21.85
CA ALA A 262 6.46 -7.78 -22.16
C ALA A 262 6.92 -7.65 -23.62
N SER A 263 7.41 -8.72 -24.26
CA SER A 263 7.79 -8.68 -25.68
C SER A 263 6.57 -8.71 -26.64
N GLY A 264 5.38 -9.02 -26.14
CA GLY A 264 4.14 -8.95 -26.92
C GLY A 264 3.37 -7.65 -26.70
N GLY A 265 2.66 -7.16 -27.72
CA GLY A 265 1.75 -6.02 -27.60
C GLY A 265 2.41 -4.64 -27.77
N PHE A 266 3.57 -4.60 -28.38
CA PHE A 266 4.24 -3.36 -28.82
C PHE A 266 4.50 -2.35 -27.70
N ILE A 267 4.78 -2.80 -26.49
CA ILE A 267 5.00 -1.91 -25.32
C ILE A 267 6.24 -1.02 -25.45
N ASN A 268 7.14 -1.33 -26.39
CA ASN A 268 8.31 -0.56 -26.78
C ASN A 268 8.07 0.37 -28.00
N ALA A 269 6.83 0.50 -28.47
CA ALA A 269 6.50 1.37 -29.59
C ALA A 269 6.81 2.85 -29.30
N THR A 270 6.58 3.31 -28.06
CA THR A 270 6.96 4.66 -27.64
C THR A 270 8.48 4.85 -27.71
N ASP A 271 9.26 3.83 -27.30
CA ASP A 271 10.72 3.88 -27.37
C ASP A 271 11.22 3.93 -28.83
N CYS A 272 10.50 3.27 -29.75
CA CYS A 272 10.73 3.39 -31.18
C CYS A 272 10.51 4.81 -31.70
N ALA A 273 9.42 5.46 -31.25
CA ALA A 273 9.15 6.85 -31.61
C ALA A 273 10.23 7.80 -31.01
N ASP A 274 10.61 7.60 -29.76
CA ASP A 274 11.67 8.37 -29.09
C ASP A 274 13.02 8.21 -29.79
N TYR A 275 13.33 7.00 -30.30
CA TYR A 275 14.51 6.76 -31.12
C TYR A 275 14.54 7.67 -32.36
N LEU A 276 13.42 7.77 -33.09
CA LEU A 276 13.33 8.65 -34.26
C LEU A 276 13.40 10.13 -33.88
N VAL A 277 12.81 10.52 -32.74
CA VAL A 277 12.92 11.90 -32.22
C VAL A 277 14.36 12.27 -31.91
N LYS A 278 15.13 11.36 -31.29
CA LYS A 278 16.57 11.54 -31.03
C LYS A 278 17.38 11.67 -32.33
N LYS A 279 16.89 11.13 -33.44
CA LYS A 279 17.47 11.32 -34.78
C LYS A 279 16.98 12.58 -35.50
N GLY A 280 16.18 13.43 -34.82
CA GLY A 280 15.77 14.76 -35.30
C GLY A 280 14.38 14.84 -35.92
N LEU A 281 13.59 13.77 -35.89
CA LEU A 281 12.23 13.81 -36.39
C LEU A 281 11.29 14.47 -35.35
N PRO A 282 10.29 15.27 -35.79
CA PRO A 282 9.22 15.71 -34.90
C PRO A 282 8.46 14.51 -34.31
N PHE A 283 8.06 14.59 -33.03
CA PHE A 283 7.38 13.47 -32.36
C PHE A 283 6.11 13.01 -33.12
N ARG A 284 5.31 13.92 -33.66
CA ARG A 284 4.09 13.56 -34.41
C ARG A 284 4.39 12.72 -35.64
N ASP A 285 5.48 13.03 -36.34
CA ASP A 285 5.90 12.28 -37.54
C ASP A 285 6.47 10.90 -37.13
N ALA A 286 7.29 10.87 -36.08
CA ALA A 286 7.80 9.63 -35.49
C ALA A 286 6.65 8.72 -35.06
N TYR A 287 5.63 9.25 -34.35
CA TYR A 287 4.43 8.53 -33.96
C TYR A 287 3.70 7.91 -35.16
N GLY A 288 3.51 8.68 -36.24
CA GLY A 288 2.87 8.20 -37.47
C GLY A 288 3.67 7.09 -38.17
N ILE A 289 5.01 7.19 -38.17
CA ILE A 289 5.91 6.14 -38.68
C ILE A 289 5.76 4.87 -37.87
N VAL A 290 5.84 4.95 -36.53
CA VAL A 290 5.72 3.79 -35.63
C VAL A 290 4.33 3.16 -35.72
N GLY A 291 3.27 3.96 -35.88
CA GLY A 291 1.91 3.45 -36.10
C GLY A 291 1.82 2.56 -37.35
N ARG A 292 2.51 2.92 -38.45
CA ARG A 292 2.60 2.08 -39.65
C ARG A 292 3.38 0.79 -39.43
N LEU A 293 4.50 0.86 -38.65
CA LEU A 293 5.25 -0.32 -38.29
C LEU A 293 4.43 -1.30 -37.45
N VAL A 294 3.70 -0.80 -36.45
CA VAL A 294 2.81 -1.61 -35.60
C VAL A 294 1.71 -2.27 -36.44
N ASN A 295 1.08 -1.53 -37.35
CA ASN A 295 0.07 -2.10 -38.25
C ASN A 295 0.66 -3.20 -39.16
N MET A 296 1.87 -3.00 -39.67
CA MET A 296 2.57 -4.02 -40.46
C MET A 296 2.83 -5.28 -39.60
N CYS A 297 3.34 -5.10 -38.39
CA CYS A 297 3.58 -6.22 -37.48
C CYS A 297 2.28 -7.01 -37.15
N ILE A 298 1.16 -6.31 -36.94
CA ILE A 298 -0.14 -6.94 -36.71
C ILE A 298 -0.58 -7.80 -37.90
N GLN A 299 -0.35 -7.30 -39.13
CA GLN A 299 -0.72 -8.02 -40.35
C GLN A 299 0.17 -9.23 -40.63
N THR A 300 1.45 -9.16 -40.29
CA THR A 300 2.43 -10.23 -40.54
C THR A 300 2.58 -11.22 -39.38
N GLY A 301 2.03 -10.93 -38.21
CA GLY A 301 2.21 -11.70 -36.98
C GLY A 301 3.60 -11.48 -36.32
N GLU A 302 4.34 -10.45 -36.75
CA GLU A 302 5.66 -10.08 -36.23
C GLU A 302 5.55 -9.12 -35.03
N ASN A 303 6.66 -8.79 -34.43
CA ASN A 303 6.80 -7.74 -33.44
C ASN A 303 7.96 -6.79 -33.81
N LEU A 304 8.09 -5.65 -33.13
CA LEU A 304 9.11 -4.66 -33.47
C LEU A 304 10.55 -5.21 -33.28
N GLU A 305 10.75 -6.20 -32.41
CA GLU A 305 12.08 -6.80 -32.16
C GLU A 305 12.47 -7.79 -33.26
N THR A 306 11.51 -8.33 -34.02
CA THR A 306 11.76 -9.35 -35.07
C THR A 306 11.80 -8.79 -36.49
N LEU A 307 11.36 -7.54 -36.68
CA LEU A 307 11.44 -6.87 -38.00
C LEU A 307 12.87 -6.77 -38.50
N THR A 308 13.07 -6.97 -39.81
CA THR A 308 14.37 -6.73 -40.42
C THR A 308 14.64 -5.24 -40.60
N LEU A 309 15.91 -4.82 -40.70
CA LEU A 309 16.24 -3.42 -40.99
C LEU A 309 15.64 -2.95 -42.34
N LYS A 310 15.46 -3.88 -43.28
CA LYS A 310 14.80 -3.62 -44.55
C LYS A 310 13.34 -3.21 -44.35
N ASP A 311 12.64 -3.88 -43.43
CA ASP A 311 11.24 -3.56 -43.12
C ASP A 311 11.11 -2.21 -42.42
N PHE A 312 12.00 -1.91 -41.48
CA PHE A 312 12.09 -0.58 -40.87
C PHE A 312 12.32 0.53 -41.92
N ARG A 313 13.32 0.32 -42.80
CA ARG A 313 13.68 1.27 -43.83
C ARG A 313 12.63 1.42 -44.94
N ALA A 314 11.82 0.41 -45.17
CA ALA A 314 10.68 0.51 -46.09
C ALA A 314 9.63 1.52 -45.60
N ILE A 315 9.52 1.76 -44.28
CA ILE A 315 8.61 2.75 -43.72
C ILE A 315 9.29 4.11 -43.53
N SER A 316 10.57 4.14 -43.15
CA SER A 316 11.35 5.37 -43.02
C SER A 316 12.85 5.11 -43.15
N GLY A 317 13.52 5.92 -43.98
CA GLY A 317 14.98 5.87 -44.14
C GLY A 317 15.78 6.34 -42.92
N ALA A 318 15.12 6.80 -41.83
CA ALA A 318 15.76 7.27 -40.63
C ALA A 318 16.20 6.12 -39.68
N PHE A 319 15.83 4.87 -39.98
CA PHE A 319 16.21 3.72 -39.18
C PHE A 319 17.59 3.17 -39.58
N ASP A 320 18.43 2.91 -38.57
CA ASP A 320 19.72 2.24 -38.69
C ASP A 320 19.76 1.01 -37.76
N GLU A 321 20.88 0.24 -37.80
CA GLU A 321 21.05 -0.98 -37.00
C GLU A 321 20.92 -0.75 -35.48
N ASP A 322 21.18 0.46 -35.00
CA ASP A 322 21.08 0.84 -33.60
C ASP A 322 19.62 0.81 -33.07
N VAL A 323 18.61 0.72 -33.96
CA VAL A 323 17.20 0.56 -33.59
C VAL A 323 16.97 -0.69 -32.72
N TYR A 324 17.64 -1.80 -33.01
CA TYR A 324 17.48 -3.04 -32.25
C TYR A 324 17.88 -2.87 -30.76
N LYS A 325 18.98 -2.13 -30.53
CA LYS A 325 19.39 -1.80 -29.16
C LYS A 325 18.39 -0.86 -28.48
N ALA A 326 17.83 0.09 -29.22
CA ALA A 326 16.83 1.03 -28.70
C ALA A 326 15.52 0.33 -28.32
N LEU A 327 15.15 -0.75 -29.02
CA LEU A 327 13.93 -1.53 -28.80
C LEU A 327 14.09 -2.65 -27.78
N GLU A 328 15.31 -2.97 -27.34
CA GLU A 328 15.53 -3.96 -26.30
C GLU A 328 14.85 -3.53 -25.00
N LEU A 329 14.00 -4.39 -24.43
CA LEU A 329 13.16 -4.05 -23.25
C LEU A 329 13.99 -3.56 -22.06
N LYS A 330 15.17 -4.14 -21.82
CA LYS A 330 16.08 -3.66 -20.75
C LYS A 330 16.57 -2.24 -21.05
N THR A 331 16.89 -1.94 -22.31
CA THR A 331 17.30 -0.60 -22.75
C THR A 331 16.15 0.39 -22.60
N CYS A 332 14.93 -0.01 -22.96
CA CYS A 332 13.73 0.80 -22.80
C CYS A 332 13.51 1.18 -21.33
N VAL A 333 13.59 0.20 -20.41
CA VAL A 333 13.43 0.45 -18.97
C VAL A 333 14.55 1.35 -18.45
N ASN A 334 15.82 1.01 -18.73
CA ASN A 334 16.99 1.75 -18.22
C ASN A 334 17.17 3.13 -18.85
N GLY A 335 16.48 3.41 -19.95
CA GLY A 335 16.42 4.76 -20.53
C GLY A 335 15.57 5.75 -19.70
N ARG A 336 14.71 5.27 -18.81
CA ARG A 336 13.76 6.09 -18.00
C ARG A 336 14.37 6.46 -16.65
N LYS A 337 15.42 7.29 -16.67
CA LYS A 337 16.26 7.65 -15.52
C LYS A 337 15.74 8.79 -14.66
N VAL A 338 14.61 9.38 -15.02
CA VAL A 338 14.02 10.47 -14.25
C VAL A 338 13.71 10.03 -12.81
N PHE A 339 13.71 10.96 -11.88
CA PHE A 339 13.38 10.70 -10.48
C PHE A 339 12.04 9.96 -10.38
N GLY A 340 12.03 8.82 -9.67
CA GLY A 340 10.84 7.96 -9.57
C GLY A 340 10.60 7.04 -10.79
N GLY A 341 11.47 7.05 -11.79
CA GLY A 341 11.37 6.19 -12.96
C GLY A 341 11.78 4.73 -12.69
N PRO A 342 11.56 3.82 -13.68
CA PRO A 342 11.84 2.39 -13.54
C PRO A 342 13.29 2.00 -13.84
N ALA A 343 14.18 2.93 -14.25
CA ALA A 343 15.58 2.61 -14.48
C ALA A 343 16.22 2.07 -13.19
N ARG A 344 17.12 1.10 -13.34
CA ARG A 344 17.78 0.42 -12.22
C ARG A 344 18.29 1.40 -11.17
N GLU A 345 19.07 2.40 -11.56
CA GLU A 345 19.64 3.42 -10.68
C GLU A 345 18.56 4.21 -9.92
N ALA A 346 17.45 4.57 -10.59
CA ALA A 346 16.34 5.28 -9.97
C ALA A 346 15.55 4.40 -8.97
N VAL A 347 15.46 3.10 -9.23
CA VAL A 347 14.83 2.13 -8.31
C VAL A 347 15.74 1.86 -7.11
N GLU A 348 17.06 1.72 -7.30
CA GLU A 348 18.03 1.58 -6.20
C GLU A 348 17.97 2.78 -5.24
N GLU A 349 17.81 4.00 -5.77
CA GLU A 349 17.58 5.19 -4.94
C GLU A 349 16.24 5.16 -4.19
N GLN A 350 15.16 4.65 -4.81
CA GLN A 350 13.88 4.48 -4.13
C GLN A 350 14.02 3.48 -2.96
N ILE A 351 14.66 2.35 -3.20
CA ILE A 351 14.97 1.35 -2.17
C ILE A 351 15.76 1.96 -1.02
N ALA A 352 16.82 2.71 -1.32
CA ALA A 352 17.64 3.35 -0.30
C ALA A 352 16.83 4.31 0.58
N ARG A 353 15.91 5.09 -0.01
CA ARG A 353 15.02 6.00 0.75
C ARG A 353 14.04 5.24 1.65
N ILE A 354 13.45 4.15 1.18
CA ILE A 354 12.56 3.33 2.01
C ILE A 354 13.33 2.63 3.13
N LYS A 355 14.52 2.10 2.85
CA LYS A 355 15.42 1.52 3.89
C LYS A 355 15.74 2.52 4.99
N ALA A 356 16.08 3.76 4.62
CA ALA A 356 16.36 4.81 5.60
C ALA A 356 15.13 5.12 6.46
N PHE A 357 13.94 5.19 5.85
CA PHE A 357 12.67 5.40 6.55
C PHE A 357 12.36 4.28 7.55
N VAL A 358 12.54 3.01 7.16
CA VAL A 358 12.33 1.85 8.04
C VAL A 358 13.32 1.89 9.19
N LYS A 359 14.61 2.05 8.91
CA LYS A 359 15.68 2.07 9.93
C LYS A 359 15.47 3.16 10.99
N GLU A 360 15.03 4.34 10.59
CA GLU A 360 14.74 5.42 11.53
C GLU A 360 13.68 5.02 12.56
N ARG A 361 12.67 4.23 12.15
CA ARG A 361 11.55 3.83 12.99
C ARG A 361 11.83 2.61 13.85
N GLU A 362 12.72 1.73 13.44
CA GLU A 362 13.19 0.62 14.28
C GLU A 362 14.04 1.08 15.47
N CYS A 363 14.60 2.28 15.40
CA CYS A 363 15.39 2.85 16.47
C CYS A 363 14.56 3.65 17.51
N ARG A 364 13.26 3.82 17.26
CA ARG A 364 12.32 4.51 18.15
C ARG A 364 11.60 3.52 19.05
#